data_68f47fefc0df18339001d68b6ed3dc9b
#
_entry.id   68f47fefc0df18339001d68b6ed3dc9b
#
_cell.length_a   1.000
_cell.length_b   1.000
_cell.length_c   1.000
_cell.angle_alpha   90.00
_cell.angle_beta   90.00
_cell.angle_gamma   90.00
#
_symmetry.space_group_name_H-M   'P 1'
#
loop_
_entity.id
_entity.type
_entity.pdbx_description
1 polymer ?
#
loop_
_entity_poly.entity_id
_entity_poly.type
_entity_poly.pdbx_seq_one_letter_code
_entity_poly.pdbx_strand_id
1 'polypeptide(L)'
;SLNGLGALAAALVCPLSLEIFQDPVIAADGHSYERREIELWFARGKTTSPKTNAELPHAFLVPNRHLKAMCQQFLDEVREVEEASG
;
A
#
# COMPACT_ATOMS: atom_id res chain seq x y z
N SER A 1 21.24 -6.85 5.41
CA SER A 1 20.88 -6.77 6.82
C SER A 1 19.37 -6.77 6.99
N LEU A 2 18.92 -7.14 8.16
CA LEU A 2 17.50 -7.15 8.48
C LEU A 2 16.90 -5.74 8.40
N ASN A 3 17.67 -4.72 8.68
CA ASN A 3 17.20 -3.33 8.60
C ASN A 3 16.83 -2.93 7.17
N GLY A 4 17.62 -3.38 6.18
CA GLY A 4 17.32 -3.12 4.79
C GLY A 4 16.06 -3.81 4.33
N LEU A 5 15.85 -5.06 4.77
CA LEU A 5 14.65 -5.83 4.46
C LEU A 5 13.42 -5.22 5.13
N GLY A 6 13.56 -4.73 6.37
CA GLY A 6 12.47 -4.08 7.08
C GLY A 6 12.03 -2.80 6.40
N ALA A 7 12.97 -1.98 5.94
CA ALA A 7 12.67 -0.74 5.24
C ALA A 7 11.96 -1.01 3.91
N LEU A 8 12.44 -2.02 3.15
CA LEU A 8 11.81 -2.40 1.89
C LEU A 8 10.39 -2.92 2.13
N ALA A 9 10.21 -3.79 3.13
CA ALA A 9 8.90 -4.33 3.45
C ALA A 9 7.92 -3.22 3.85
N ALA A 10 8.39 -2.22 4.61
CA ALA A 10 7.56 -1.09 5.01
C ALA A 10 7.05 -0.30 3.81
N ALA A 11 7.87 -0.18 2.75
CA ALA A 11 7.47 0.51 1.52
C ALA A 11 6.38 -0.24 0.74
N LEU A 12 6.20 -1.53 1.01
CA LEU A 12 5.26 -2.38 0.30
C LEU A 12 3.97 -2.61 1.09
N VAL A 13 3.80 -1.93 2.22
CA VAL A 13 2.68 -2.13 3.14
C VAL A 13 1.76 -0.93 3.14
N CYS A 14 0.45 -1.18 3.07
CA CYS A 14 -0.55 -0.13 3.17
C CYS A 14 -0.56 0.45 4.58
N PRO A 15 -0.52 1.79 4.73
CA PRO A 15 -0.56 2.41 6.06
C PRO A 15 -1.87 2.24 6.81
N LEU A 16 -2.94 1.86 6.12
CA LEU A 16 -4.26 1.67 6.74
C LEU A 16 -4.50 0.21 7.15
N SER A 17 -4.20 -0.74 6.25
CA SER A 17 -4.42 -2.16 6.52
C SER A 17 -3.23 -2.82 7.22
N LEU A 18 -2.05 -2.23 7.10
CA LEU A 18 -0.78 -2.79 7.60
C LEU A 18 -0.43 -4.12 6.95
N GLU A 19 -0.95 -4.35 5.75
CA GLU A 19 -0.69 -5.54 4.94
C GLU A 19 -0.04 -5.14 3.63
N ILE A 20 0.65 -6.08 3.00
CA ILE A 20 1.27 -5.83 1.69
C ILE A 20 0.19 -5.51 0.67
N PHE A 21 0.44 -4.49 -0.16
CA PHE A 21 -0.52 -4.03 -1.15
C PHE A 21 -0.92 -5.13 -2.13
N GLN A 22 -2.21 -5.19 -2.43
CA GLN A 22 -2.76 -6.03 -3.50
C GLN A 22 -3.29 -5.16 -4.65
N ASP A 23 -3.94 -4.05 -4.33
CA ASP A 23 -4.48 -3.11 -5.30
C ASP A 23 -4.17 -1.68 -4.83
N PRO A 24 -2.90 -1.26 -4.92
CA PRO A 24 -2.51 0.07 -4.44
C PRO A 24 -2.99 1.17 -5.37
N VAL A 25 -3.48 2.25 -4.77
CA VAL A 25 -3.91 3.44 -5.49
C VAL A 25 -3.25 4.67 -4.87
N ILE A 26 -3.02 5.69 -5.68
CA ILE A 26 -2.44 6.96 -5.25
C ILE A 26 -3.58 7.94 -5.03
N ALA A 27 -3.63 8.53 -3.83
CA ALA A 27 -4.61 9.54 -3.48
C ALA A 27 -4.07 10.95 -3.76
N ALA A 28 -4.90 11.96 -3.52
CA ALA A 28 -4.56 13.35 -3.81
C ALA A 28 -3.36 13.86 -2.99
N ASP A 29 -3.03 13.20 -1.89
CA ASP A 29 -1.87 13.55 -1.07
C ASP A 29 -0.55 12.97 -1.62
N GLY A 30 -0.60 12.23 -2.73
CA GLY A 30 0.57 11.59 -3.32
C GLY A 30 0.97 10.28 -2.65
N HIS A 31 0.28 9.87 -1.60
CA HIS A 31 0.56 8.61 -0.91
C HIS A 31 -0.28 7.48 -1.49
N SER A 32 0.23 6.26 -1.36
CA SER A 32 -0.47 5.06 -1.84
C SER A 32 -1.17 4.36 -0.69
N TYR A 33 -2.37 3.87 -0.98
CA TYR A 33 -3.22 3.14 -0.05
C TYR A 33 -3.84 1.96 -0.77
N GLU A 34 -4.18 0.92 -0.02
CA GLU A 34 -5.01 -0.15 -0.56
C GLU A 34 -6.36 0.44 -0.99
N ARG A 35 -6.80 0.17 -2.23
CA ARG A 35 -8.04 0.76 -2.76
C ARG A 35 -9.21 0.56 -1.81
N ARG A 36 -9.41 -0.66 -1.34
CA ARG A 36 -10.51 -1.00 -0.45
C ARG A 36 -10.49 -0.16 0.82
N GLU A 37 -9.30 0.04 1.39
CA GLU A 37 -9.16 0.77 2.63
C GLU A 37 -9.42 2.27 2.47
N ILE A 38 -8.89 2.89 1.43
CA ILE A 38 -9.11 4.32 1.21
C ILE A 38 -10.55 4.60 0.78
N GLU A 39 -11.18 3.68 0.06
CA GLU A 39 -12.59 3.82 -0.27
C GLU A 39 -13.48 3.76 0.97
N LEU A 40 -13.15 2.87 1.91
CA LEU A 40 -13.85 2.82 3.21
C LEU A 40 -13.63 4.10 4.01
N TRP A 41 -12.44 4.65 3.98
CA TRP A 41 -12.13 5.93 4.62
C TRP A 41 -13.05 7.04 4.11
N PHE A 42 -13.16 7.15 2.78
CA PHE A 42 -14.06 8.13 2.17
C PHE A 42 -15.54 7.83 2.47
N ALA A 43 -15.92 6.56 2.47
CA ALA A 43 -17.30 6.16 2.76
C ALA A 43 -17.75 6.52 4.17
N ARG A 44 -16.80 6.67 5.10
CA ARG A 44 -17.07 7.13 6.48
C ARG A 44 -17.21 8.64 6.56
N GLY A 45 -17.18 9.34 5.44
CA GLY A 45 -17.28 10.79 5.40
C GLY A 45 -15.97 11.53 5.64
N LYS A 46 -14.84 10.82 5.64
CA LYS A 46 -13.55 11.46 5.81
C LYS A 46 -13.10 12.11 4.51
N THR A 47 -12.58 13.32 4.60
CA THR A 47 -12.09 14.09 3.45
C THR A 47 -10.61 14.43 3.60
N THR A 48 -9.98 13.93 4.64
CA THR A 48 -8.59 14.24 4.97
C THR A 48 -7.68 13.09 4.58
N SER A 49 -6.37 13.41 4.43
CA SER A 49 -5.35 12.38 4.23
C SER A 49 -5.25 11.49 5.47
N PRO A 50 -5.32 10.16 5.31
CA PRO A 50 -5.10 9.25 6.44
C PRO A 50 -3.69 9.36 7.04
N LYS A 51 -2.71 9.79 6.24
CA LYS A 51 -1.31 9.88 6.69
C LYS A 51 -0.98 11.24 7.29
N THR A 52 -1.45 12.33 6.67
CA THR A 52 -1.03 13.68 7.06
C THR A 52 -2.12 14.46 7.78
N ASN A 53 -3.35 13.99 7.71
CA ASN A 53 -4.54 14.66 8.23
C ASN A 53 -4.87 15.98 7.52
N ALA A 54 -4.15 16.31 6.45
CA ALA A 54 -4.46 17.49 5.65
C ALA A 54 -5.70 17.25 4.79
N GLU A 55 -6.45 18.30 4.52
CA GLU A 55 -7.62 18.21 3.66
C GLU A 55 -7.22 17.81 2.26
N LEU A 56 -7.93 16.83 1.68
CA LEU A 56 -7.68 16.40 0.30
C LEU A 56 -8.53 17.22 -0.66
N PRO A 57 -7.94 17.73 -1.76
CA PRO A 57 -8.69 18.53 -2.74
C PRO A 57 -9.72 17.73 -3.54
N HIS A 58 -9.56 16.40 -3.60
CA HIS A 58 -10.48 15.52 -4.32
C HIS A 58 -10.32 14.09 -3.80
N ALA A 59 -11.26 13.23 -4.21
CA ALA A 59 -11.25 11.83 -3.83
C ALA A 59 -10.87 10.89 -4.99
N PHE A 60 -10.29 11.44 -6.06
CA PHE A 60 -9.86 10.61 -7.19
C PHE A 60 -8.69 9.74 -6.79
N LEU A 61 -8.70 8.51 -7.29
CA LEU A 61 -7.68 7.51 -7.00
C LEU A 61 -7.09 7.02 -8.33
N VAL A 62 -5.76 6.92 -8.37
CA VAL A 62 -5.04 6.47 -9.56
C VAL A 62 -4.34 5.16 -9.23
N PRO A 63 -4.55 4.08 -9.99
CA PRO A 63 -3.86 2.82 -9.73
C PRO A 63 -2.33 3.00 -9.76
N ASN A 64 -1.66 2.48 -8.73
CA ASN A 64 -0.20 2.47 -8.70
C ASN A 64 0.28 1.11 -9.19
N ARG A 65 0.39 0.96 -10.51
CA ARG A 65 0.73 -0.31 -11.14
C ARG A 65 2.15 -0.76 -10.83
N HIS A 66 3.06 0.19 -10.74
CA HIS A 66 4.45 -0.11 -10.42
C HIS A 66 4.57 -0.72 -9.02
N LEU A 67 3.94 -0.11 -8.03
CA LEU A 67 3.93 -0.62 -6.67
C LEU A 67 3.25 -1.99 -6.60
N LYS A 68 2.17 -2.18 -7.34
CA LYS A 68 1.49 -3.47 -7.40
C LYS A 68 2.43 -4.57 -7.91
N ALA A 69 3.17 -4.29 -8.97
CA ALA A 69 4.12 -5.25 -9.54
C ALA A 69 5.23 -5.58 -8.54
N MET A 70 5.74 -4.58 -7.84
CA MET A 70 6.78 -4.79 -6.82
C MET A 70 6.28 -5.68 -5.68
N CYS A 71 5.06 -5.45 -5.23
CA CYS A 71 4.46 -6.25 -4.16
C CYS A 71 4.26 -7.70 -4.59
N GLN A 72 3.79 -7.92 -5.82
CA GLN A 72 3.62 -9.26 -6.35
C GLN A 72 4.95 -9.99 -6.48
N GLN A 73 5.99 -9.30 -6.96
CA GLN A 73 7.32 -9.88 -7.08
C GLN A 73 7.86 -10.28 -5.71
N PHE A 74 7.69 -9.42 -4.71
CA PHE A 74 8.13 -9.70 -3.35
C PHE A 74 7.43 -10.95 -2.81
N LEU A 75 6.12 -11.06 -2.98
CA LEU A 75 5.35 -12.21 -2.50
C LEU A 75 5.75 -13.49 -3.21
N ASP A 76 6.04 -13.43 -4.51
CA ASP A 76 6.48 -14.57 -5.28
C ASP A 76 7.86 -15.05 -4.80
N GLU A 77 8.77 -14.13 -4.50
CA GLU A 77 10.10 -14.46 -3.98
C GLU A 77 10.01 -15.11 -2.59
N VAL A 78 9.14 -14.59 -1.73
CA VAL A 78 8.92 -15.16 -0.39
C VAL A 78 8.36 -16.59 -0.53
N ARG A 79 7.43 -16.80 -1.45
CA ARG A 79 6.86 -18.12 -1.70
C ARG A 79 7.92 -19.10 -2.17
N GLU A 80 8.81 -18.67 -3.09
CA GLU A 80 9.90 -19.52 -3.57
C GLU A 80 10.84 -19.95 -2.45
N VAL A 81 11.16 -19.02 -1.54
CA VAL A 81 12.00 -19.33 -0.38
C VAL A 81 11.31 -20.32 0.55
N GLU A 82 10.02 -20.16 0.79
CA GLU A 82 9.25 -21.09 1.62
C GLU A 82 9.20 -22.49 0.99
N GLU A 83 8.96 -22.57 -0.31
CA GLU A 83 8.92 -23.84 -1.04
C GLU A 83 10.30 -24.53 -1.03
N ALA A 84 11.37 -23.75 -1.18
CA ALA A 84 12.73 -24.29 -1.15
C ALA A 84 13.12 -24.80 0.25
N SER A 85 12.56 -24.20 1.30
CA SER A 85 12.84 -24.57 2.68
C SER A 85 12.02 -25.76 3.15
N GLY A 86 10.88 -25.99 2.48
CA GLY A 86 9.98 -27.06 2.84
C GLY A 86 10.38 -28.38 2.20
#